data_963378c220154bbbbaadacafc621ede8
#
_entry.id   963378c220154bbbbaadacafc621ede8
#
_cell.length_a   1.000
_cell.length_b   1.000
_cell.length_c   1.000
_cell.angle_alpha   90.00
_cell.angle_beta   90.00
_cell.angle_gamma   90.00
#
_symmetry.space_group_name_H-M   'P 1'
#
loop_
_entity.id
_entity.type
_entity.pdbx_description
1 polymer ?
#
loop_
_entity_poly.entity_id
_entity_poly.type
_entity_poly.pdbx_seq_one_letter_code
_entity_poly.pdbx_strand_id
1 'polypeptide(L)'
;WNREEYEAHGHKFPDRYTRTKDNVGIMRALWSQDEASFVGERESLEPSWSWPKPSRNIPLLLGGGSGPRLLSHLFEWGDGWMPIRSPKGSFADDVVSVHRLAEEAGRDPASISITVMNAPQSVDELAELGELGVDRVVFTIWPQDPDAVLSELDRFTSIADSFLSRN
;
A
#
# COMPACT_ATOMS: atom_id res chain seq x y z
N TRP A 1 -1.07 -7.32 12.23
CA TRP A 1 -2.07 -7.03 13.25
C TRP A 1 -2.40 -8.25 14.12
N ASN A 2 -2.32 -9.45 13.57
CA ASN A 2 -2.58 -10.71 14.29
C ASN A 2 -1.31 -11.17 15.03
N ARG A 3 -1.31 -10.98 16.35
CA ARG A 3 -0.18 -11.34 17.21
C ARG A 3 0.05 -12.84 17.24
N GLU A 4 -1.00 -13.61 17.40
CA GLU A 4 -0.98 -15.05 17.57
C GLU A 4 -0.39 -15.73 16.33
N GLU A 5 -0.78 -15.29 15.15
CA GLU A 5 -0.25 -15.75 13.87
C GLU A 5 1.25 -15.39 13.73
N TYR A 6 1.61 -14.15 14.03
CA TYR A 6 3.00 -13.69 13.95
C TYR A 6 3.94 -14.49 14.88
N GLU A 7 3.49 -14.74 16.10
CA GLU A 7 4.23 -15.51 17.11
C GLU A 7 4.25 -17.00 16.77
N ALA A 8 3.22 -17.55 16.15
CA ALA A 8 3.22 -18.94 15.64
C ALA A 8 4.27 -19.18 14.55
N HIS A 9 4.66 -18.14 13.82
CA HIS A 9 5.78 -18.18 12.86
C HIS A 9 7.16 -17.98 13.51
N GLY A 10 7.26 -18.03 14.83
CA GLY A 10 8.53 -17.95 15.59
C GLY A 10 9.10 -16.53 15.75
N HIS A 11 8.29 -15.50 15.49
CA HIS A 11 8.72 -14.11 15.56
C HIS A 11 8.15 -13.38 16.78
N LYS A 12 8.90 -12.45 17.35
CA LYS A 12 8.41 -11.59 18.42
C LYS A 12 7.58 -10.44 17.86
N PHE A 13 6.31 -10.35 18.26
CA PHE A 13 5.38 -9.34 17.74
C PHE A 13 5.85 -7.87 17.89
N PRO A 14 6.55 -7.45 18.95
CA PRO A 14 7.11 -6.09 19.04
C PRO A 14 8.07 -5.74 17.91
N ASP A 15 8.82 -6.73 17.38
CA ASP A 15 9.85 -6.51 16.36
C ASP A 15 9.30 -6.37 14.93
N ARG A 16 7.99 -6.58 14.73
CA ARG A 16 7.36 -6.66 13.39
C ARG A 16 7.66 -5.49 12.46
N TYR A 17 7.70 -4.27 12.98
CA TYR A 17 7.96 -3.07 12.16
C TYR A 17 9.42 -2.98 11.72
N THR A 18 10.35 -3.23 12.64
CA THR A 18 11.79 -3.26 12.33
C THR A 18 12.09 -4.37 11.33
N ARG A 19 11.55 -5.58 11.56
CA ARG A 19 11.69 -6.70 10.62
C ARG A 19 11.08 -6.40 9.24
N THR A 20 9.93 -5.73 9.19
CA THR A 20 9.35 -5.31 7.91
C THR A 20 10.28 -4.35 7.16
N LYS A 21 10.86 -3.38 7.86
CA LYS A 21 11.84 -2.45 7.26
C LYS A 21 13.07 -3.18 6.76
N ASP A 22 13.65 -4.08 7.55
CA ASP A 22 14.81 -4.88 7.15
C ASP A 22 14.49 -5.76 5.93
N ASN A 23 13.34 -6.45 5.94
CA ASN A 23 12.90 -7.27 4.80
C ASN A 23 12.72 -6.44 3.53
N VAL A 24 12.21 -5.21 3.63
CA VAL A 24 12.16 -4.28 2.50
C VAL A 24 13.55 -3.93 2.00
N GLY A 25 14.50 -3.68 2.91
CA GLY A 25 15.92 -3.46 2.56
C GLY A 25 16.50 -4.66 1.81
N ILE A 26 16.25 -5.87 2.28
CA ILE A 26 16.67 -7.12 1.63
C ILE A 26 16.05 -7.24 0.23
N MET A 27 14.74 -7.03 0.11
CA MET A 27 14.07 -7.08 -1.21
C MET A 27 14.68 -6.07 -2.19
N ARG A 28 14.89 -4.83 -1.76
CA ARG A 28 15.49 -3.79 -2.61
C ARG A 28 16.91 -4.16 -3.03
N ALA A 29 17.72 -4.71 -2.13
CA ALA A 29 19.06 -5.20 -2.46
C ALA A 29 19.00 -6.32 -3.51
N LEU A 30 18.14 -7.33 -3.31
CA LEU A 30 17.93 -8.42 -4.26
C LEU A 30 17.44 -7.96 -5.64
N TRP A 31 16.65 -6.89 -5.71
CA TRP A 31 16.12 -6.36 -6.97
C TRP A 31 17.12 -5.51 -7.74
N SER A 32 18.09 -4.88 -7.06
CA SER A 32 18.97 -3.87 -7.67
C SER A 32 20.44 -4.26 -7.77
N GLN A 33 20.95 -5.12 -6.88
CA GLN A 33 22.37 -5.48 -6.82
C GLN A 33 22.60 -6.84 -7.50
N ASP A 34 23.69 -6.99 -8.25
CA ASP A 34 24.06 -8.26 -8.90
C ASP A 34 24.32 -9.34 -7.86
N GLU A 35 25.20 -9.08 -6.93
CA GLU A 35 25.40 -9.84 -5.71
C GLU A 35 24.85 -9.00 -4.54
N ALA A 36 23.70 -9.42 -4.01
CA ALA A 36 22.98 -8.67 -3.01
C ALA A 36 23.40 -9.07 -1.60
N SER A 37 23.66 -8.08 -0.75
CA SER A 37 23.81 -8.27 0.68
C SER A 37 23.13 -7.15 1.45
N PHE A 38 22.71 -7.42 2.67
CA PHE A 38 22.05 -6.43 3.52
C PHE A 38 22.30 -6.75 5.01
N VAL A 39 22.55 -5.72 5.80
CA VAL A 39 22.68 -5.82 7.25
C VAL A 39 21.64 -4.91 7.89
N GLY A 40 20.62 -5.50 8.49
CA GLY A 40 19.57 -4.81 9.24
C GLY A 40 19.71 -4.99 10.76
N GLU A 41 18.76 -4.48 11.49
CA GLU A 41 18.73 -4.59 12.96
C GLU A 41 18.25 -5.98 13.41
N ARG A 42 17.32 -6.58 12.69
CA ARG A 42 16.68 -7.87 13.00
C ARG A 42 16.90 -8.92 11.93
N GLU A 43 17.11 -8.51 10.69
CA GLU A 43 17.30 -9.39 9.56
C GLU A 43 18.55 -8.98 8.77
N SER A 44 19.22 -9.96 8.20
CA SER A 44 20.38 -9.75 7.35
C SER A 44 20.34 -10.71 6.16
N LEU A 45 20.96 -10.33 5.06
CA LEU A 45 21.14 -11.16 3.89
C LEU A 45 22.64 -11.31 3.63
N GLU A 46 23.12 -12.53 3.70
CA GLU A 46 24.47 -12.89 3.22
C GLU A 46 24.52 -12.74 1.69
N PRO A 47 25.72 -12.59 1.08
CA PRO A 47 25.86 -12.44 -0.36
C PRO A 47 25.05 -13.47 -1.13
N SER A 48 24.12 -12.99 -1.95
CA SER A 48 23.11 -13.80 -2.61
C SER A 48 22.77 -13.26 -3.99
N TRP A 49 22.28 -14.12 -4.87
CA TRP A 49 21.88 -13.78 -6.24
C TRP A 49 20.38 -14.02 -6.42
N SER A 50 19.71 -13.08 -7.12
CA SER A 50 18.30 -13.19 -7.49
C SER A 50 18.11 -12.72 -8.93
N TRP A 51 17.79 -13.63 -9.83
CA TRP A 51 17.59 -13.37 -11.25
C TRP A 51 16.32 -14.03 -11.77
N PRO A 52 15.60 -13.40 -12.72
CA PRO A 52 15.90 -12.12 -13.38
C PRO A 52 15.65 -10.91 -12.46
N LYS A 53 16.33 -9.79 -12.72
CA LYS A 53 16.05 -8.53 -12.05
C LYS A 53 14.75 -7.92 -12.56
N PRO A 54 13.99 -7.18 -11.72
CA PRO A 54 12.85 -6.42 -12.17
C PRO A 54 13.25 -5.41 -13.26
N SER A 55 12.45 -5.32 -14.32
CA SER A 55 12.68 -4.38 -15.43
C SER A 55 12.36 -2.92 -15.05
N ARG A 56 11.72 -2.69 -13.90
CA ARG A 56 11.36 -1.38 -13.35
C ARG A 56 11.43 -1.41 -11.83
N ASN A 57 11.46 -0.24 -11.21
CA ASN A 57 11.30 -0.13 -9.76
C ASN A 57 9.93 -0.72 -9.34
N ILE A 58 9.95 -1.56 -8.31
CA ILE A 58 8.72 -2.12 -7.72
C ILE A 58 8.28 -1.21 -6.57
N PRO A 59 7.16 -0.49 -6.71
CA PRO A 59 6.69 0.39 -5.65
C PRO A 59 6.18 -0.39 -4.45
N LEU A 60 6.50 0.10 -3.27
CA LEU A 60 6.11 -0.48 -1.98
C LEU A 60 5.00 0.34 -1.35
N LEU A 61 3.80 -0.21 -1.29
CA LEU A 61 2.65 0.41 -0.69
C LEU A 61 2.47 -0.05 0.76
N LEU A 62 2.32 0.90 1.67
CA LEU A 62 2.08 0.61 3.08
C LEU A 62 0.58 0.61 3.39
N GLY A 63 0.07 -0.55 3.81
CA GLY A 63 -1.33 -0.72 4.21
C GLY A 63 -1.59 -0.29 5.65
N GLY A 64 -2.64 0.48 5.87
CA GLY A 64 -3.09 0.86 7.21
C GLY A 64 -3.66 2.28 7.29
N GLY A 65 -4.06 2.68 8.50
CA GLY A 65 -4.52 4.05 8.76
C GLY A 65 -3.38 5.07 8.84
N SER A 66 -3.73 6.35 8.88
CA SER A 66 -2.81 7.51 8.90
C SER A 66 -2.10 7.74 10.25
N GLY A 67 -1.84 6.67 11.01
CA GLY A 67 -1.19 6.79 12.32
C GLY A 67 0.31 7.13 12.23
N PRO A 68 0.88 7.79 13.28
CA PRO A 68 2.24 8.34 13.23
C PRO A 68 3.32 7.31 12.85
N ARG A 69 3.18 6.06 13.30
CA ARG A 69 4.16 5.01 13.01
C ARG A 69 4.13 4.60 11.54
N LEU A 70 2.95 4.46 10.94
CA LEU A 70 2.85 4.13 9.52
C LEU A 70 3.41 5.29 8.68
N LEU A 71 3.06 6.52 9.02
CA LEU A 71 3.54 7.70 8.30
C LEU A 71 5.06 7.85 8.40
N SER A 72 5.67 7.58 9.56
CA SER A 72 7.12 7.56 9.69
C SER A 72 7.76 6.59 8.68
N HIS A 73 7.25 5.36 8.56
CA HIS A 73 7.74 4.39 7.59
C HIS A 73 7.44 4.80 6.14
N LEU A 74 6.25 5.33 5.89
CA LEU A 74 5.87 5.82 4.57
C LEU A 74 6.85 6.89 4.08
N PHE A 75 7.18 7.86 4.93
CA PHE A 75 8.08 8.96 4.54
C PHE A 75 9.54 8.52 4.45
N GLU A 76 9.94 7.51 5.21
CA GLU A 76 11.32 7.02 5.21
C GLU A 76 11.60 6.10 4.01
N TRP A 77 10.72 5.16 3.70
CA TRP A 77 11.02 4.12 2.70
C TRP A 77 9.83 3.63 1.86
N GLY A 78 8.59 4.03 2.15
CA GLY A 78 7.42 3.64 1.35
C GLY A 78 7.30 4.47 0.08
N ASP A 79 6.68 3.92 -0.96
CA ASP A 79 6.40 4.59 -2.23
C ASP A 79 4.92 5.00 -2.35
N GLY A 80 4.06 4.48 -1.47
CA GLY A 80 2.65 4.83 -1.45
C GLY A 80 1.93 4.35 -0.20
N TRP A 81 0.76 4.93 0.00
CA TRP A 81 -0.15 4.63 1.10
C TRP A 81 -1.38 3.87 0.59
N MET A 82 -1.76 2.80 1.27
CA MET A 82 -2.89 1.97 0.90
C MET A 82 -3.87 1.81 2.07
N PRO A 83 -4.70 2.82 2.35
CA PRO A 83 -5.72 2.77 3.38
C PRO A 83 -6.92 1.91 2.97
N ILE A 84 -7.62 1.37 3.98
CA ILE A 84 -8.97 0.87 3.82
C ILE A 84 -9.92 2.04 4.10
N ARG A 85 -10.70 2.43 3.09
CA ARG A 85 -11.72 3.47 3.27
C ARG A 85 -12.75 3.00 4.30
N SER A 86 -12.94 3.80 5.35
CA SER A 86 -13.96 3.58 6.36
C SER A 86 -15.13 4.53 6.12
N PRO A 87 -16.38 4.08 6.31
CA PRO A 87 -17.53 4.97 6.34
C PRO A 87 -17.50 5.96 7.52
N LYS A 88 -16.65 5.68 8.52
CA LYS A 88 -16.48 6.50 9.71
C LYS A 88 -15.22 7.35 9.58
N GLY A 89 -15.36 8.65 9.67
CA GLY A 89 -14.28 9.62 9.55
C GLY A 89 -14.19 10.27 8.16
N SER A 90 -13.41 11.32 8.06
CA SER A 90 -13.18 12.02 6.79
C SER A 90 -11.91 11.48 6.15
N PHE A 91 -12.03 10.69 5.09
CA PHE A 91 -10.89 10.24 4.30
C PHE A 91 -10.14 11.44 3.67
N ALA A 92 -10.87 12.50 3.31
CA ALA A 92 -10.27 13.73 2.80
C ALA A 92 -9.33 14.38 3.82
N ASP A 93 -9.72 14.44 5.09
CA ASP A 93 -8.87 14.98 6.16
C ASP A 93 -7.62 14.13 6.38
N ASP A 94 -7.73 12.80 6.23
CA ASP A 94 -6.57 11.90 6.30
C ASP A 94 -5.59 12.20 5.16
N VAL A 95 -6.07 12.36 3.91
CA VAL A 95 -5.21 12.69 2.74
C VAL A 95 -4.52 14.04 2.94
N VAL A 96 -5.25 15.08 3.33
CA VAL A 96 -4.69 16.41 3.63
C VAL A 96 -3.62 16.30 4.72
N SER A 97 -3.88 15.53 5.77
CA SER A 97 -2.93 15.33 6.86
C SER A 97 -1.66 14.59 6.41
N VAL A 98 -1.80 13.55 5.58
CA VAL A 98 -0.66 12.80 5.01
C VAL A 98 0.21 13.73 4.16
N HIS A 99 -0.38 14.54 3.28
CA HIS A 99 0.36 15.48 2.43
C HIS A 99 1.12 16.52 3.26
N ARG A 100 0.44 17.18 4.22
CA ARG A 100 1.07 18.15 5.11
C ARG A 100 2.24 17.53 5.89
N LEU A 101 2.05 16.36 6.47
CA LEU A 101 3.09 15.68 7.26
C LEU A 101 4.25 15.19 6.38
N ALA A 102 4.01 14.87 5.11
CA ALA A 102 5.05 14.57 4.15
C ALA A 102 5.94 15.79 3.90
N GLU A 103 5.33 16.95 3.66
CA GLU A 103 6.05 18.22 3.49
C GLU A 103 6.88 18.58 4.73
N GLU A 104 6.30 18.45 5.94
CA GLU A 104 7.01 18.67 7.21
C GLU A 104 8.21 17.70 7.38
N ALA A 105 8.11 16.49 6.85
CA ALA A 105 9.20 15.50 6.82
C ALA A 105 10.21 15.73 5.68
N GLY A 106 10.03 16.76 4.85
CA GLY A 106 10.89 17.08 3.73
C GLY A 106 10.68 16.18 2.51
N ARG A 107 9.54 15.50 2.43
CA ARG A 107 9.18 14.63 1.31
C ARG A 107 8.11 15.28 0.44
N ASP A 108 8.31 15.27 -0.87
CA ASP A 108 7.31 15.72 -1.84
C ASP A 108 6.03 14.86 -1.75
N PRO A 109 4.87 15.42 -1.40
CA PRO A 109 3.60 14.70 -1.35
C PRO A 109 3.25 14.02 -2.68
N ALA A 110 3.57 14.64 -3.82
CA ALA A 110 3.32 14.06 -5.15
C ALA A 110 4.14 12.80 -5.44
N SER A 111 5.18 12.52 -4.64
CA SER A 111 5.95 11.27 -4.71
C SER A 111 5.29 10.09 -4.00
N ILE A 112 4.18 10.31 -3.30
CA ILE A 112 3.46 9.29 -2.52
C ILE A 112 2.19 8.92 -3.26
N SER A 113 2.15 7.71 -3.84
CA SER A 113 0.92 7.23 -4.46
C SER A 113 -0.13 6.82 -3.42
N ILE A 114 -1.39 7.11 -3.69
CA ILE A 114 -2.51 6.74 -2.81
C ILE A 114 -3.38 5.70 -3.51
N THR A 115 -3.44 4.50 -2.92
CA THR A 115 -4.29 3.39 -3.40
C THR A 115 -5.36 3.08 -2.36
N VAL A 116 -6.62 3.36 -2.65
CA VAL A 116 -7.73 3.16 -1.69
C VAL A 116 -8.32 1.77 -1.83
N MET A 117 -8.29 1.02 -0.73
CA MET A 117 -9.01 -0.25 -0.61
C MET A 117 -10.48 0.00 -0.24
N ASN A 118 -11.36 -0.92 -0.67
CA ASN A 118 -12.79 -0.84 -0.43
C ASN A 118 -13.40 0.41 -1.10
N ALA A 119 -13.20 0.51 -2.41
CA ALA A 119 -13.65 1.63 -3.24
C ALA A 119 -15.16 1.86 -3.15
N PRO A 120 -15.63 3.11 -3.24
CA PRO A 120 -17.05 3.40 -3.41
C PRO A 120 -17.56 2.85 -4.74
N GLN A 121 -18.85 2.55 -4.78
CA GLN A 121 -19.51 1.95 -5.96
C GLN A 121 -20.30 2.99 -6.78
N SER A 122 -19.88 4.23 -6.71
CA SER A 122 -20.47 5.38 -7.40
C SER A 122 -19.40 6.09 -8.22
N VAL A 123 -19.72 6.40 -9.48
CA VAL A 123 -18.82 7.13 -10.38
C VAL A 123 -18.51 8.53 -9.84
N ASP A 124 -19.48 9.18 -9.21
CA ASP A 124 -19.30 10.52 -8.65
C ASP A 124 -18.36 10.49 -7.44
N GLU A 125 -18.52 9.52 -6.52
CA GLU A 125 -17.57 9.34 -5.40
C GLU A 125 -16.17 8.94 -5.88
N LEU A 126 -16.05 8.21 -7.00
CA LEU A 126 -14.74 7.91 -7.61
C LEU A 126 -14.09 9.18 -8.16
N ALA A 127 -14.86 10.08 -8.75
CA ALA A 127 -14.36 11.36 -9.21
C ALA A 127 -13.89 12.24 -8.03
N GLU A 128 -14.64 12.30 -6.94
CA GLU A 128 -14.23 12.98 -5.69
C GLU A 128 -12.90 12.44 -5.15
N LEU A 129 -12.69 11.11 -5.18
CA LEU A 129 -11.41 10.51 -4.78
C LEU A 129 -10.26 10.95 -5.71
N GLY A 130 -10.52 11.02 -7.02
CA GLY A 130 -9.55 11.53 -7.99
C GLY A 130 -9.15 12.99 -7.71
N GLU A 131 -10.12 13.86 -7.39
CA GLU A 131 -9.87 15.26 -7.01
C GLU A 131 -9.06 15.39 -5.71
N LEU A 132 -9.15 14.41 -4.81
CA LEU A 132 -8.33 14.34 -3.60
C LEU A 132 -6.91 13.84 -3.87
N GLY A 133 -6.57 13.44 -5.09
CA GLY A 133 -5.24 12.92 -5.44
C GLY A 133 -5.09 11.41 -5.23
N VAL A 134 -6.17 10.64 -5.24
CA VAL A 134 -6.11 9.17 -5.21
C VAL A 134 -5.75 8.66 -6.61
N ASP A 135 -4.65 7.90 -6.70
CA ASP A 135 -4.15 7.37 -7.98
C ASP A 135 -4.84 6.07 -8.39
N ARG A 136 -5.30 5.31 -7.42
CA ARG A 136 -5.88 3.98 -7.66
C ARG A 136 -6.93 3.63 -6.62
N VAL A 137 -7.93 2.91 -7.06
CA VAL A 137 -8.94 2.30 -6.18
C VAL A 137 -8.99 0.80 -6.39
N VAL A 138 -9.34 0.06 -5.33
CA VAL A 138 -9.50 -1.39 -5.34
C VAL A 138 -10.89 -1.72 -4.86
N PHE A 139 -11.69 -2.33 -5.72
CA PHE A 139 -12.99 -2.89 -5.35
C PHE A 139 -12.80 -4.21 -4.61
N THR A 140 -13.61 -4.45 -3.58
CA THR A 140 -13.56 -5.66 -2.79
C THR A 140 -14.75 -6.55 -3.14
N ILE A 141 -14.48 -7.77 -3.58
CA ILE A 141 -15.47 -8.81 -3.76
C ILE A 141 -15.31 -9.78 -2.58
N TRP A 142 -16.37 -9.94 -1.80
CA TRP A 142 -16.38 -10.90 -0.69
C TRP A 142 -16.63 -12.31 -1.21
N PRO A 143 -16.06 -13.35 -0.56
CA PRO A 143 -16.32 -14.75 -0.93
C PRO A 143 -17.81 -15.06 -0.88
N GLN A 144 -18.33 -15.60 -1.98
CA GLN A 144 -19.73 -16.02 -2.16
C GLN A 144 -19.77 -17.08 -3.26
N ASP A 145 -20.95 -17.49 -3.71
CA ASP A 145 -21.05 -18.43 -4.82
C ASP A 145 -20.49 -17.83 -6.14
N PRO A 146 -20.04 -18.69 -7.09
CA PRO A 146 -19.37 -18.23 -8.31
C PRO A 146 -20.20 -17.25 -9.15
N ASP A 147 -21.53 -17.47 -9.27
CA ASP A 147 -22.39 -16.62 -10.10
C ASP A 147 -22.53 -15.23 -9.49
N ALA A 148 -22.61 -15.13 -8.16
CA ALA A 148 -22.63 -13.87 -7.45
C ALA A 148 -21.29 -13.12 -7.59
N VAL A 149 -20.15 -13.81 -7.52
CA VAL A 149 -18.81 -13.21 -7.77
C VAL A 149 -18.72 -12.64 -9.17
N LEU A 150 -19.16 -13.40 -10.21
CA LEU A 150 -19.14 -12.94 -11.60
C LEU A 150 -20.05 -11.72 -11.79
N SER A 151 -21.25 -11.72 -11.21
CA SER A 151 -22.17 -10.58 -11.26
C SER A 151 -21.59 -9.32 -10.62
N GLU A 152 -20.88 -9.47 -9.47
CA GLU A 152 -20.18 -8.36 -8.84
C GLU A 152 -19.04 -7.83 -9.72
N LEU A 153 -18.26 -8.71 -10.33
CA LEU A 153 -17.18 -8.34 -11.24
C LEU A 153 -17.69 -7.55 -12.43
N ASP A 154 -18.78 -8.01 -13.08
CA ASP A 154 -19.41 -7.32 -14.19
C ASP A 154 -19.91 -5.92 -13.78
N ARG A 155 -20.46 -5.82 -12.59
CA ARG A 155 -20.92 -4.54 -12.03
C ARG A 155 -19.76 -3.58 -11.81
N PHE A 156 -18.65 -4.03 -11.20
CA PHE A 156 -17.48 -3.19 -10.99
C PHE A 156 -16.80 -2.79 -12.30
N THR A 157 -16.76 -3.69 -13.27
CA THR A 157 -16.28 -3.38 -14.61
C THR A 157 -17.11 -2.26 -15.24
N SER A 158 -18.44 -2.34 -15.16
CA SER A 158 -19.34 -1.30 -15.67
C SER A 158 -19.15 0.06 -14.99
N ILE A 159 -18.87 0.08 -13.69
CA ILE A 159 -18.55 1.31 -12.95
C ILE A 159 -17.22 1.89 -13.43
N ALA A 160 -16.18 1.05 -13.57
CA ALA A 160 -14.87 1.46 -14.04
C ALA A 160 -14.92 2.03 -15.47
N ASP A 161 -15.61 1.36 -16.38
CA ASP A 161 -15.80 1.81 -17.76
C ASP A 161 -16.56 3.15 -17.82
N SER A 162 -17.60 3.29 -16.99
CA SER A 162 -18.36 4.54 -16.88
C SER A 162 -17.52 5.69 -16.35
N PHE A 163 -16.63 5.44 -15.39
CA PHE A 163 -15.69 6.44 -14.87
C PHE A 163 -14.64 6.82 -15.93
N LEU A 164 -14.03 5.85 -16.60
CA LEU A 164 -13.01 6.08 -17.62
C LEU A 164 -13.55 6.80 -18.86
N SER A 165 -14.84 6.63 -19.19
CA SER A 165 -15.47 7.33 -20.32
C SER A 165 -15.84 8.79 -20.04
N ARG A 166 -15.82 9.24 -18.78
CA ARG A 166 -16.08 10.63 -18.39
C ARG A 166 -14.80 11.51 -18.37
N ASN A 167 -13.64 10.88 -18.31
CA ASN A 167 -12.32 11.51 -18.24
C ASN A 167 -11.52 11.28 -19.52
#